data_e8ad4a6c1b57d20960e2829af67c2442
#
_entry.id   e8ad4a6c1b57d20960e2829af67c2442
#
_cell.length_a   1.000
_cell.length_b   1.000
_cell.length_c   1.000
_cell.angle_alpha   90.00
_cell.angle_beta   90.00
_cell.angle_gamma   90.00
#
_symmetry.space_group_name_H-M   'P 1'
#
loop_
_entity.id
_entity.type
_entity.pdbx_description
1 polymer ?
#
loop_
_entity_poly.entity_id
_entity_poly.type
_entity_poly.pdbx_seq_one_letter_code
_entity_poly.pdbx_strand_id
1 'polypeptide(L)'
;MFINILLFVIIIIGDGMEKTKVIATIGPSSESKDVLRKMIQNGLDVLRINMSYSNHEDCKQIIKKVNELNEELGTFVSIMLDTNGNNINIDKLSEGKAKLKTGDKIRIYKNKIMGDSTKFSTSFPNFVAETRIGSILKLNDGLIELEVIDKTEEYLLCLVMNGGEIKEGRKIIVPNVTYSLPFLTQRDYDDIIFACKNDVDFIALSNVRSHEDVLAVNDILIEQNNDHLQIIAKIETREALDYLDDIINLSDGTMVARGDLGVELPIERVPSIQKMIINKCHMNGKISIVATEMMSSMTHEIRPTRAEVSDVANAVLDGTDAVMLSGETTVGEHPVEALTMMSKIIASTEENIDYLDFLDKAMRTERENTTGIIAYSVAEAANRLHTKLIVTPTLSGATAKKISRFRPKCLILATSPDIKTIKSLNLNFGVVPTYIDELNSLDKIMSKVTTLASKKFNLKENDKLIITGSYPFKEHSETNFMQITKI
;
A
#
# COMPACT_ATOMS: atom_id res chain seq x y z
N MET A 1 26.42 -14.57 21.75
CA MET A 1 25.57 -15.75 21.68
C MET A 1 24.81 -15.71 20.36
N PHE A 2 25.57 -15.69 19.25
CA PHE A 2 25.08 -15.59 17.87
C PHE A 2 25.85 -16.57 16.99
N ILE A 3 25.65 -17.86 17.27
CA ILE A 3 26.18 -18.95 16.41
C ILE A 3 25.09 -20.01 16.37
N ASN A 4 24.22 -19.91 15.37
CA ASN A 4 23.45 -21.01 14.77
C ASN A 4 22.21 -20.49 13.97
N ILE A 5 22.41 -19.50 13.10
CA ILE A 5 21.39 -19.14 12.10
C ILE A 5 21.86 -19.70 10.73
N LEU A 6 22.07 -20.97 10.64
CA LEU A 6 22.47 -21.66 9.39
C LEU A 6 21.66 -22.92 9.10
N LEU A 7 20.42 -22.96 9.60
CA LEU A 7 19.41 -23.91 9.15
C LEU A 7 18.17 -23.13 8.71
N PHE A 8 18.34 -22.31 7.66
CA PHE A 8 17.19 -21.79 6.94
C PHE A 8 16.42 -22.98 6.39
N VAL A 9 15.18 -23.12 6.85
CA VAL A 9 14.17 -23.86 6.10
C VAL A 9 14.14 -23.19 4.72
N ILE A 10 14.75 -23.85 3.73
CA ILE A 10 14.60 -23.48 2.33
C ILE A 10 13.12 -23.74 2.06
N ILE A 11 12.30 -22.71 2.14
CA ILE A 11 11.02 -22.73 1.44
C ILE A 11 11.46 -22.89 -0.01
N ILE A 12 11.34 -24.11 -0.52
CA ILE A 12 11.47 -24.38 -1.96
C ILE A 12 10.34 -23.55 -2.57
N ILE A 13 10.72 -22.37 -3.04
CA ILE A 13 9.83 -21.49 -3.77
C ILE A 13 9.59 -22.23 -5.07
N GLY A 14 8.40 -22.82 -5.19
CA GLY A 14 7.96 -23.46 -6.44
C GLY A 14 8.05 -22.46 -7.60
N ASP A 15 7.94 -22.93 -8.83
CA ASP A 15 7.89 -22.11 -10.07
C ASP A 15 6.73 -21.08 -9.96
N GLY A 16 6.96 -19.88 -9.38
CA GLY A 16 5.94 -18.86 -9.27
C GLY A 16 6.06 -17.93 -8.05
N MET A 17 7.19 -17.23 -7.90
CA MET A 17 7.19 -16.05 -7.05
C MET A 17 6.59 -14.90 -7.83
N GLU A 18 5.50 -14.34 -7.31
CA GLU A 18 4.83 -13.18 -7.89
C GLU A 18 5.74 -11.94 -7.76
N LYS A 19 5.64 -11.06 -8.75
CA LYS A 19 6.37 -9.77 -8.76
C LYS A 19 5.54 -8.66 -8.13
N THR A 20 4.22 -8.67 -8.39
CA THR A 20 3.26 -7.79 -7.74
C THR A 20 3.09 -8.23 -6.29
N LYS A 21 3.19 -7.30 -5.36
CA LYS A 21 3.20 -7.56 -3.92
C LYS A 21 1.81 -7.69 -3.34
N VAL A 22 1.66 -8.46 -2.27
CA VAL A 22 0.38 -8.65 -1.58
C VAL A 22 0.44 -8.02 -0.19
N ILE A 23 -0.48 -7.09 0.05
CA ILE A 23 -0.72 -6.48 1.36
C ILE A 23 -2.00 -7.09 1.93
N ALA A 24 -1.98 -7.51 3.19
CA ALA A 24 -3.18 -7.93 3.90
C ALA A 24 -3.37 -7.13 5.18
N THR A 25 -4.62 -6.68 5.42
CA THR A 25 -4.97 -5.99 6.65
C THR A 25 -5.27 -7.00 7.73
N ILE A 26 -4.62 -6.86 8.90
CA ILE A 26 -4.88 -7.71 10.05
C ILE A 26 -6.16 -7.30 10.77
N GLY A 27 -6.85 -8.29 11.30
CA GLY A 27 -8.03 -8.12 12.14
C GLY A 27 -8.41 -9.41 12.86
N PRO A 28 -9.59 -9.47 13.49
CA PRO A 28 -10.02 -10.61 14.33
C PRO A 28 -9.89 -11.97 13.65
N SER A 29 -10.09 -12.04 12.33
CA SER A 29 -10.01 -13.31 11.58
C SER A 29 -8.56 -13.75 11.29
N SER A 30 -7.58 -12.85 11.35
CA SER A 30 -6.21 -13.13 10.93
C SER A 30 -5.14 -12.90 12.01
N GLU A 31 -5.49 -12.40 13.21
CA GLU A 31 -4.53 -12.03 14.26
C GLU A 31 -3.87 -13.20 15.01
N SER A 32 -4.36 -14.43 14.83
CA SER A 32 -3.76 -15.60 15.44
C SER A 32 -2.42 -15.97 14.80
N LYS A 33 -1.43 -16.38 15.60
CA LYS A 33 -0.09 -16.74 15.11
C LYS A 33 -0.13 -17.82 14.02
N ASP A 34 -1.07 -18.76 14.11
CA ASP A 34 -1.20 -19.86 13.14
C ASP A 34 -1.77 -19.39 11.80
N VAL A 35 -2.75 -18.48 11.81
CA VAL A 35 -3.29 -17.90 10.58
C VAL A 35 -2.24 -17.00 9.93
N LEU A 36 -1.56 -16.14 10.70
CA LEU A 36 -0.47 -15.30 10.20
C LEU A 36 0.64 -16.13 9.57
N ARG A 37 1.05 -17.24 10.21
CA ARG A 37 2.05 -18.16 9.65
C ARG A 37 1.62 -18.67 8.28
N LYS A 38 0.37 -19.12 8.15
CA LYS A 38 -0.16 -19.59 6.86
C LYS A 38 -0.21 -18.47 5.82
N MET A 39 -0.60 -17.25 6.20
CA MET A 39 -0.62 -16.11 5.29
C MET A 39 0.79 -15.78 4.79
N ILE A 40 1.79 -15.74 5.68
CA ILE A 40 3.21 -15.52 5.30
C ILE A 40 3.69 -16.60 4.34
N GLN A 41 3.38 -17.86 4.61
CA GLN A 41 3.76 -18.99 3.75
C GLN A 41 3.06 -18.98 2.37
N ASN A 42 1.94 -18.26 2.25
CA ASN A 42 1.15 -18.14 1.01
C ASN A 42 1.34 -16.80 0.29
N GLY A 43 2.40 -16.04 0.59
CA GLY A 43 2.80 -14.88 -0.21
C GLY A 43 2.43 -13.52 0.39
N LEU A 44 2.23 -13.40 1.71
CA LEU A 44 2.08 -12.09 2.36
C LEU A 44 3.43 -11.35 2.36
N ASP A 45 3.49 -10.19 1.68
CA ASP A 45 4.67 -9.32 1.67
C ASP A 45 4.61 -8.25 2.76
N VAL A 46 3.44 -7.64 2.98
CA VAL A 46 3.25 -6.54 3.93
C VAL A 46 1.99 -6.73 4.75
N LEU A 47 2.11 -6.65 6.06
CA LEU A 47 0.98 -6.66 6.98
C LEU A 47 0.54 -5.22 7.27
N ARG A 48 -0.71 -4.88 6.96
CA ARG A 48 -1.29 -3.57 7.28
C ARG A 48 -2.05 -3.61 8.59
N ILE A 49 -1.80 -2.62 9.47
CA ILE A 49 -2.55 -2.35 10.70
C ILE A 49 -3.34 -1.06 10.50
N ASN A 50 -4.67 -1.13 10.63
CA ASN A 50 -5.55 0.04 10.49
C ASN A 50 -5.77 0.69 11.85
N MET A 51 -5.23 1.89 12.05
CA MET A 51 -5.32 2.64 13.31
C MET A 51 -6.73 3.15 13.64
N SER A 52 -7.66 3.11 12.69
CA SER A 52 -9.08 3.39 13.00
C SER A 52 -9.69 2.38 13.98
N TYR A 53 -9.15 1.15 14.01
CA TYR A 53 -9.68 0.03 14.80
C TYR A 53 -8.68 -0.56 15.79
N SER A 54 -7.44 -0.06 15.82
CA SER A 54 -6.37 -0.56 16.68
C SER A 54 -5.89 0.52 17.65
N ASN A 55 -5.23 0.11 18.72
CA ASN A 55 -4.51 0.98 19.65
C ASN A 55 -3.02 0.59 19.67
N HIS A 56 -2.19 1.44 20.25
CA HIS A 56 -0.73 1.24 20.28
C HIS A 56 -0.30 -0.06 20.97
N GLU A 57 -1.04 -0.51 22.00
CA GLU A 57 -0.69 -1.75 22.71
C GLU A 57 -0.97 -2.99 21.85
N ASP A 58 -2.11 -3.03 21.19
CA ASP A 58 -2.44 -4.10 20.23
C ASP A 58 -1.43 -4.12 19.09
N CYS A 59 -1.05 -2.94 18.58
CA CYS A 59 -0.03 -2.82 17.52
C CYS A 59 1.31 -3.43 17.94
N LYS A 60 1.79 -3.16 19.18
CA LYS A 60 3.03 -3.76 19.69
C LYS A 60 2.98 -5.28 19.72
N GLN A 61 1.84 -5.84 20.12
CA GLN A 61 1.67 -7.29 20.15
C GLN A 61 1.68 -7.90 18.75
N ILE A 62 1.05 -7.23 17.78
CA ILE A 62 1.04 -7.64 16.38
C ILE A 62 2.46 -7.58 15.80
N ILE A 63 3.16 -6.45 15.97
CA ILE A 63 4.55 -6.26 15.52
C ILE A 63 5.45 -7.37 16.09
N LYS A 64 5.33 -7.66 17.39
CA LYS A 64 6.09 -8.73 18.01
C LYS A 64 5.80 -10.10 17.38
N LYS A 65 4.52 -10.46 17.15
CA LYS A 65 4.14 -11.72 16.50
C LYS A 65 4.73 -11.85 15.11
N VAL A 66 4.68 -10.77 14.30
CA VAL A 66 5.24 -10.77 12.93
C VAL A 66 6.76 -10.95 12.98
N ASN A 67 7.46 -10.27 13.86
CA ASN A 67 8.91 -10.41 14.00
C ASN A 67 9.31 -11.83 14.44
N GLU A 68 8.60 -12.42 15.39
CA GLU A 68 8.82 -13.82 15.78
C GLU A 68 8.61 -14.78 14.60
N LEU A 69 7.57 -14.56 13.78
CA LEU A 69 7.31 -15.38 12.58
C LEU A 69 8.35 -15.16 11.49
N ASN A 70 8.82 -13.93 11.30
CA ASN A 70 9.92 -13.64 10.38
C ASN A 70 11.19 -14.40 10.77
N GLU A 71 11.53 -14.46 12.07
CA GLU A 71 12.66 -15.23 12.57
C GLU A 71 12.44 -16.75 12.39
N GLU A 72 11.25 -17.25 12.72
CA GLU A 72 10.90 -18.67 12.60
C GLU A 72 10.93 -19.18 11.16
N LEU A 73 10.45 -18.35 10.22
CA LEU A 73 10.28 -18.73 8.80
C LEU A 73 11.42 -18.26 7.91
N GLY A 74 12.34 -17.45 8.43
CA GLY A 74 13.40 -16.81 7.62
C GLY A 74 12.86 -15.84 6.57
N THR A 75 11.76 -15.15 6.88
CA THR A 75 11.10 -14.17 6.02
C THR A 75 11.34 -12.75 6.53
N PHE A 76 10.89 -11.74 5.76
CA PHE A 76 11.03 -10.32 6.09
C PHE A 76 9.73 -9.56 5.81
N VAL A 77 8.58 -10.13 6.21
CA VAL A 77 7.29 -9.44 6.08
C VAL A 77 7.36 -8.09 6.77
N SER A 78 7.00 -7.04 6.05
CA SER A 78 7.03 -5.67 6.53
C SER A 78 5.71 -5.26 7.16
N ILE A 79 5.76 -4.17 7.94
CA ILE A 79 4.59 -3.65 8.65
C ILE A 79 4.25 -2.27 8.11
N MET A 80 2.99 -2.11 7.72
CA MET A 80 2.39 -0.84 7.33
C MET A 80 1.39 -0.41 8.39
N LEU A 81 1.54 0.81 8.90
CA LEU A 81 0.57 1.45 9.79
C LEU A 81 -0.25 2.44 8.98
N ASP A 82 -1.58 2.34 9.03
CA ASP A 82 -2.49 3.19 8.24
C ASP A 82 -3.24 4.12 9.20
N THR A 83 -3.03 5.45 9.06
CA THR A 83 -3.59 6.46 9.96
C THR A 83 -5.10 6.56 9.84
N ASN A 84 -5.77 7.03 10.91
CA ASN A 84 -7.21 7.21 10.89
C ASN A 84 -7.66 8.33 9.95
N GLY A 85 -6.86 9.39 9.87
CA GLY A 85 -7.21 10.62 9.18
C GLY A 85 -8.31 11.41 9.87
N ASN A 86 -8.46 12.67 9.48
CA ASN A 86 -9.47 13.56 10.03
C ASN A 86 -10.76 13.47 9.22
N ASN A 87 -11.74 12.76 9.76
CA ASN A 87 -13.02 12.49 9.10
C ASN A 87 -14.16 13.25 9.76
N ILE A 88 -15.14 13.66 8.97
CA ILE A 88 -16.44 14.15 9.47
C ILE A 88 -17.33 12.93 9.70
N ASN A 89 -17.75 12.73 10.94
CA ASN A 89 -18.54 11.56 11.33
C ASN A 89 -19.91 11.98 11.87
N ILE A 90 -20.88 11.08 11.78
CA ILE A 90 -22.17 11.19 12.46
C ILE A 90 -21.95 11.10 13.97
N ASP A 91 -22.45 12.05 14.73
CA ASP A 91 -22.43 12.03 16.20
C ASP A 91 -23.38 10.95 16.77
N LYS A 92 -23.59 10.96 18.08
CA LYS A 92 -24.41 10.01 18.80
C LYS A 92 -25.85 9.94 18.30
N LEU A 93 -26.36 8.74 18.12
CA LEU A 93 -27.75 8.42 17.81
C LEU A 93 -28.41 7.72 18.99
N SER A 94 -29.71 7.98 19.21
CA SER A 94 -30.47 7.47 20.37
C SER A 94 -30.42 5.95 20.55
N GLU A 95 -30.33 5.21 19.44
CA GLU A 95 -30.22 3.74 19.40
C GLU A 95 -28.91 3.27 18.75
N GLY A 96 -27.89 4.13 18.67
CA GLY A 96 -26.65 3.88 17.95
C GLY A 96 -26.80 3.85 16.42
N LYS A 97 -28.06 3.84 15.92
CA LYS A 97 -28.42 3.80 14.50
C LYS A 97 -29.79 4.44 14.27
N ALA A 98 -30.06 4.81 13.03
CA ALA A 98 -31.37 5.32 12.61
C ALA A 98 -31.65 4.92 11.15
N LYS A 99 -32.92 4.74 10.80
CA LYS A 99 -33.35 4.42 9.44
C LYS A 99 -33.95 5.63 8.75
N LEU A 100 -33.36 6.07 7.66
CA LEU A 100 -33.82 7.15 6.82
C LEU A 100 -34.70 6.58 5.68
N LYS A 101 -35.79 7.28 5.34
CA LYS A 101 -36.64 6.89 4.22
C LYS A 101 -36.47 7.89 3.08
N THR A 102 -36.41 7.43 1.87
CA THR A 102 -36.40 8.27 0.66
C THR A 102 -37.61 9.20 0.64
N GLY A 103 -37.38 10.49 0.39
CA GLY A 103 -38.36 11.56 0.39
C GLY A 103 -38.55 12.26 1.75
N ASP A 104 -38.04 11.71 2.84
CA ASP A 104 -38.09 12.36 4.14
C ASP A 104 -37.14 13.57 4.19
N LYS A 105 -37.43 14.50 5.10
CA LYS A 105 -36.55 15.64 5.41
C LYS A 105 -35.85 15.41 6.74
N ILE A 106 -34.53 15.61 6.78
CA ILE A 106 -33.72 15.48 7.97
C ILE A 106 -32.95 16.76 8.24
N ARG A 107 -32.73 17.11 9.52
CA ARG A 107 -31.94 18.27 9.93
C ARG A 107 -30.59 17.84 10.46
N ILE A 108 -29.52 18.48 9.99
CA ILE A 108 -28.16 18.29 10.50
C ILE A 108 -27.76 19.52 11.26
N TYR A 109 -27.62 19.37 12.57
CA TYR A 109 -27.41 20.50 13.49
C TYR A 109 -25.93 20.84 13.65
N LYS A 110 -25.66 22.14 13.83
CA LYS A 110 -24.32 22.66 14.15
C LYS A 110 -23.83 22.17 15.51
N ASN A 111 -24.73 22.29 16.52
CA ASN A 111 -24.41 21.90 17.89
C ASN A 111 -24.65 20.38 18.09
N LYS A 112 -23.84 19.74 18.93
CA LYS A 112 -24.03 18.33 19.27
C LYS A 112 -25.39 18.07 19.88
N ILE A 113 -26.13 17.15 19.29
CA ILE A 113 -27.44 16.68 19.77
C ILE A 113 -27.49 15.16 19.77
N MET A 114 -28.43 14.60 20.53
CA MET A 114 -28.81 13.21 20.37
C MET A 114 -29.64 13.06 19.10
N GLY A 115 -29.12 12.33 18.11
CA GLY A 115 -29.72 12.19 16.81
C GLY A 115 -30.75 11.03 16.74
N ASP A 116 -31.56 11.08 15.68
CA ASP A 116 -32.58 10.07 15.33
C ASP A 116 -32.82 10.07 13.81
N SER A 117 -33.92 9.47 13.36
CA SER A 117 -34.30 9.46 11.93
C SER A 117 -34.71 10.82 11.35
N THR A 118 -34.87 11.86 12.16
CA THR A 118 -35.31 13.21 11.74
C THR A 118 -34.23 14.28 11.89
N LYS A 119 -33.22 14.00 12.68
CA LYS A 119 -32.13 14.95 12.98
C LYS A 119 -30.87 14.25 13.49
N PHE A 120 -29.71 14.83 13.22
CA PHE A 120 -28.44 14.45 13.85
C PHE A 120 -27.45 15.63 13.85
N SER A 121 -26.29 15.48 14.45
CA SER A 121 -25.14 16.38 14.38
C SER A 121 -23.90 15.64 13.89
N THR A 122 -22.85 16.39 13.59
CA THR A 122 -21.58 15.82 13.09
C THR A 122 -20.41 16.16 14.01
N SER A 123 -19.32 15.41 13.89
CA SER A 123 -18.10 15.64 14.65
C SER A 123 -17.40 16.97 14.34
N PHE A 124 -17.71 17.61 13.20
CA PHE A 124 -17.10 18.86 12.75
C PHE A 124 -17.98 20.08 13.04
N PRO A 125 -17.56 20.97 13.96
CA PRO A 125 -18.38 22.11 14.39
C PRO A 125 -18.76 23.09 13.27
N ASN A 126 -17.88 23.26 12.26
CA ASN A 126 -18.12 24.17 11.15
C ASN A 126 -18.89 23.54 9.99
N PHE A 127 -19.32 22.29 10.13
CA PHE A 127 -19.98 21.54 9.04
C PHE A 127 -21.15 22.30 8.43
N VAL A 128 -22.05 22.83 9.29
CA VAL A 128 -23.21 23.63 8.84
C VAL A 128 -22.74 24.91 8.15
N ALA A 129 -21.73 25.60 8.69
CA ALA A 129 -21.26 26.88 8.14
C ALA A 129 -20.63 26.72 6.74
N GLU A 130 -19.85 25.66 6.53
CA GLU A 130 -19.06 25.44 5.32
C GLU A 130 -19.80 24.68 4.21
N THR A 131 -20.84 23.91 4.55
CA THR A 131 -21.67 23.20 3.56
C THR A 131 -22.63 24.16 2.86
N ARG A 132 -22.82 23.99 1.54
CA ARG A 132 -23.66 24.86 0.70
C ARG A 132 -25.01 24.23 0.39
N ILE A 133 -26.01 25.03 0.12
CA ILE A 133 -27.29 24.56 -0.46
C ILE A 133 -26.99 23.91 -1.83
N GLY A 134 -27.62 22.78 -2.12
CA GLY A 134 -27.39 21.96 -3.31
C GLY A 134 -26.23 20.95 -3.17
N SER A 135 -25.49 20.97 -2.03
CA SER A 135 -24.49 19.93 -1.78
C SER A 135 -25.16 18.58 -1.55
N ILE A 136 -24.53 17.52 -2.07
CA ILE A 136 -24.94 16.13 -1.82
C ILE A 136 -24.05 15.55 -0.73
N LEU A 137 -24.65 15.08 0.34
CA LEU A 137 -23.98 14.36 1.41
C LEU A 137 -24.10 12.87 1.14
N LYS A 138 -22.99 12.18 1.15
CA LYS A 138 -22.93 10.71 0.97
C LYS A 138 -22.56 10.04 2.28
N LEU A 139 -23.36 9.06 2.69
CA LEU A 139 -23.22 8.28 3.90
C LEU A 139 -23.18 6.79 3.55
N ASN A 140 -22.65 5.97 4.44
CA ASN A 140 -22.57 4.52 4.28
C ASN A 140 -21.98 4.14 2.90
N ASP A 141 -20.76 4.62 2.64
CA ASP A 141 -20.00 4.37 1.41
C ASP A 141 -20.76 4.78 0.12
N GLY A 142 -21.54 5.87 0.22
CA GLY A 142 -22.30 6.43 -0.90
C GLY A 142 -23.67 5.78 -1.16
N LEU A 143 -24.08 4.78 -0.40
CA LEU A 143 -25.39 4.12 -0.56
C LEU A 143 -26.55 5.01 -0.11
N ILE A 144 -26.30 5.97 0.76
CA ILE A 144 -27.32 6.93 1.25
C ILE A 144 -26.91 8.31 0.79
N GLU A 145 -27.82 9.02 0.14
CA GLU A 145 -27.60 10.36 -0.36
C GLU A 145 -28.61 11.35 0.22
N LEU A 146 -28.11 12.47 0.72
CA LEU A 146 -28.90 13.60 1.23
C LEU A 146 -28.56 14.86 0.44
N GLU A 147 -29.57 15.53 -0.12
CA GLU A 147 -29.41 16.83 -0.76
C GLU A 147 -29.72 17.96 0.23
N VAL A 148 -28.81 18.93 0.37
CA VAL A 148 -29.04 20.12 1.16
C VAL A 148 -29.99 21.05 0.43
N ILE A 149 -31.25 21.14 0.89
CA ILE A 149 -32.31 21.93 0.25
C ILE A 149 -32.52 23.32 0.92
N ASP A 150 -32.07 23.48 2.16
CA ASP A 150 -32.13 24.75 2.88
C ASP A 150 -31.07 24.78 3.97
N LYS A 151 -30.71 25.99 4.44
CA LYS A 151 -29.69 26.24 5.43
C LYS A 151 -30.03 27.39 6.34
N THR A 152 -29.82 27.21 7.63
CA THR A 152 -29.85 28.26 8.64
C THR A 152 -28.49 28.37 9.35
N GLU A 153 -28.34 29.27 10.31
CA GLU A 153 -27.14 29.36 11.15
C GLU A 153 -26.99 28.12 12.08
N GLU A 154 -28.08 27.41 12.37
CA GLU A 154 -28.14 26.32 13.34
C GLU A 154 -28.15 24.93 12.69
N TYR A 155 -28.70 24.79 11.49
CA TYR A 155 -28.82 23.48 10.84
C TYR A 155 -28.88 23.57 9.32
N LEU A 156 -28.56 22.46 8.66
CA LEU A 156 -28.86 22.15 7.26
C LEU A 156 -30.18 21.37 7.23
N LEU A 157 -31.09 21.72 6.33
CA LEU A 157 -32.26 20.94 6.00
C LEU A 157 -31.94 20.10 4.75
N CYS A 158 -31.95 18.78 4.88
CA CYS A 158 -31.63 17.88 3.80
C CYS A 158 -32.83 17.04 3.38
N LEU A 159 -32.96 16.78 2.07
CA LEU A 159 -33.88 15.80 1.49
C LEU A 159 -33.15 14.48 1.35
N VAL A 160 -33.76 13.38 1.81
CA VAL A 160 -33.24 12.02 1.64
C VAL A 160 -33.52 11.56 0.22
N MET A 161 -32.47 11.54 -0.62
CA MET A 161 -32.56 11.07 -2.02
C MET A 161 -32.60 9.54 -2.09
N ASN A 162 -31.69 8.88 -1.36
CA ASN A 162 -31.67 7.43 -1.16
C ASN A 162 -31.66 7.14 0.33
N GLY A 163 -32.67 6.40 0.81
CA GLY A 163 -32.78 6.01 2.21
C GLY A 163 -31.93 4.79 2.57
N GLY A 164 -31.77 4.57 3.87
CA GLY A 164 -31.01 3.43 4.41
C GLY A 164 -30.80 3.56 5.91
N GLU A 165 -30.03 2.64 6.50
CA GLU A 165 -29.63 2.67 7.90
C GLU A 165 -28.35 3.47 8.08
N ILE A 166 -28.37 4.55 8.87
CA ILE A 166 -27.20 5.29 9.33
C ILE A 166 -26.77 4.80 10.70
N LYS A 167 -25.46 4.87 11.01
CA LYS A 167 -24.89 4.49 12.31
C LYS A 167 -24.02 5.62 12.85
N GLU A 168 -23.99 5.77 14.18
CA GLU A 168 -23.09 6.71 14.83
C GLU A 168 -21.62 6.38 14.51
N GLY A 169 -20.77 7.40 14.45
CA GLY A 169 -19.35 7.28 14.15
C GLY A 169 -19.01 7.01 12.67
N ARG A 170 -20.02 6.83 11.80
CA ARG A 170 -19.76 6.62 10.36
C ARG A 170 -19.45 7.92 9.64
N LYS A 171 -18.55 7.84 8.67
CA LYS A 171 -18.04 8.94 7.86
C LYS A 171 -19.16 9.56 7.00
N ILE A 172 -19.11 10.87 6.88
CA ILE A 172 -19.91 11.67 5.95
C ILE A 172 -18.95 12.26 4.93
N ILE A 173 -19.21 12.04 3.65
CA ILE A 173 -18.46 12.62 2.54
C ILE A 173 -19.36 13.62 1.81
N VAL A 174 -18.82 14.79 1.49
CA VAL A 174 -19.54 15.81 0.72
C VAL A 174 -18.68 16.15 -0.51
N PRO A 175 -18.92 15.49 -1.64
CA PRO A 175 -18.10 15.71 -2.83
C PRO A 175 -18.04 17.18 -3.26
N ASN A 176 -16.89 17.62 -3.71
CA ASN A 176 -16.60 18.99 -4.17
C ASN A 176 -16.72 20.09 -3.08
N VAL A 177 -16.65 19.72 -1.81
CA VAL A 177 -16.60 20.69 -0.69
C VAL A 177 -15.32 20.46 0.10
N THR A 178 -14.46 21.47 0.11
CA THR A 178 -13.26 21.51 0.95
C THR A 178 -13.62 22.07 2.31
N TYR A 179 -13.35 21.31 3.37
CA TYR A 179 -13.56 21.72 4.75
C TYR A 179 -12.28 22.21 5.41
N SER A 180 -12.41 23.20 6.32
CA SER A 180 -11.28 23.73 7.11
C SER A 180 -10.79 22.77 8.21
N LEU A 181 -10.79 21.47 7.91
CA LEU A 181 -10.27 20.43 8.79
C LEU A 181 -8.74 20.42 8.73
N PRO A 182 -8.02 20.41 9.87
CA PRO A 182 -6.59 20.14 9.86
C PRO A 182 -6.33 18.75 9.29
N PHE A 183 -5.23 18.59 8.57
CA PHE A 183 -4.86 17.29 8.00
C PHE A 183 -4.58 16.25 9.09
N LEU A 184 -3.68 16.58 10.02
CA LEU A 184 -3.35 15.71 11.14
C LEU A 184 -4.22 16.00 12.36
N THR A 185 -4.82 14.96 12.92
CA THR A 185 -5.35 14.97 14.27
C THR A 185 -4.22 14.71 15.29
N GLN A 186 -4.45 15.00 16.58
CA GLN A 186 -3.49 14.62 17.63
C GLN A 186 -3.24 13.12 17.63
N ARG A 187 -4.26 12.31 17.36
CA ARG A 187 -4.13 10.86 17.27
C ARG A 187 -3.23 10.45 16.11
N ASP A 188 -3.42 11.04 14.92
CA ASP A 188 -2.56 10.73 13.77
C ASP A 188 -1.09 11.11 14.06
N TYR A 189 -0.86 12.25 14.71
CA TYR A 189 0.47 12.65 15.17
C TYR A 189 1.08 11.61 16.11
N ASP A 190 0.32 11.18 17.13
CA ASP A 190 0.77 10.16 18.09
C ASP A 190 1.03 8.81 17.41
N ASP A 191 0.22 8.44 16.40
CA ASP A 191 0.39 7.24 15.59
C ASP A 191 1.68 7.29 14.74
N ILE A 192 2.00 8.45 14.14
CA ILE A 192 3.26 8.68 13.42
C ILE A 192 4.46 8.55 14.36
N ILE A 193 4.40 9.19 15.55
CA ILE A 193 5.46 9.08 16.56
C ILE A 193 5.62 7.62 17.03
N PHE A 194 4.51 6.90 17.19
CA PHE A 194 4.53 5.48 17.53
C PHE A 194 5.23 4.67 16.42
N ALA A 195 4.92 4.91 15.15
CA ALA A 195 5.55 4.24 14.02
C ALA A 195 7.07 4.49 13.99
N CYS A 196 7.51 5.74 14.23
CA CYS A 196 8.93 6.09 14.29
C CYS A 196 9.71 5.35 15.39
N LYS A 197 9.05 5.01 16.51
CA LYS A 197 9.68 4.39 17.69
C LYS A 197 9.56 2.88 17.74
N ASN A 198 8.82 2.28 16.83
CA ASN A 198 8.60 0.84 16.76
C ASN A 198 9.06 0.31 15.39
N ASP A 199 9.04 -0.99 15.22
CA ASP A 199 9.49 -1.66 14.00
C ASP A 199 8.39 -1.62 12.90
N VAL A 200 8.08 -0.39 12.44
CA VAL A 200 7.14 -0.11 11.35
C VAL A 200 7.94 0.36 10.15
N ASP A 201 7.61 -0.15 8.97
CA ASP A 201 8.36 0.07 7.73
C ASP A 201 7.68 1.08 6.80
N PHE A 202 6.33 1.13 6.83
CA PHE A 202 5.52 2.02 5.99
C PHE A 202 4.45 2.71 6.82
N ILE A 203 4.16 3.97 6.48
CA ILE A 203 3.01 4.68 6.99
C ILE A 203 2.10 5.13 5.85
N ALA A 204 0.85 4.65 5.85
CA ALA A 204 -0.16 5.06 4.89
C ALA A 204 -0.97 6.22 5.48
N LEU A 205 -0.97 7.36 4.80
CA LEU A 205 -1.58 8.60 5.25
C LEU A 205 -2.98 8.74 4.66
N SER A 206 -3.99 8.70 5.50
CA SER A 206 -5.39 8.90 5.11
C SER A 206 -5.71 10.36 4.82
N ASN A 207 -6.61 10.60 3.88
CA ASN A 207 -7.15 11.91 3.52
C ASN A 207 -6.08 12.94 3.10
N VAL A 208 -5.01 12.53 2.43
CA VAL A 208 -4.05 13.46 1.81
C VAL A 208 -4.78 14.27 0.75
N ARG A 209 -4.63 15.60 0.78
CA ARG A 209 -5.28 16.55 -0.14
C ARG A 209 -4.28 17.29 -1.00
N SER A 210 -3.09 17.55 -0.45
CA SER A 210 -2.07 18.35 -1.12
C SER A 210 -0.65 17.90 -0.73
N HIS A 211 0.34 18.50 -1.32
CA HIS A 211 1.74 18.26 -1.00
C HIS A 211 2.13 18.77 0.39
N GLU A 212 1.46 19.82 0.90
CA GLU A 212 1.71 20.34 2.26
C GLU A 212 1.37 19.28 3.32
N ASP A 213 0.36 18.44 3.06
CA ASP A 213 0.00 17.36 3.97
C ASP A 213 1.14 16.33 4.07
N VAL A 214 1.80 16.00 2.95
CA VAL A 214 2.95 15.10 2.93
C VAL A 214 4.17 15.75 3.59
N LEU A 215 4.42 17.03 3.33
CA LEU A 215 5.52 17.79 3.95
C LEU A 215 5.38 17.83 5.47
N ALA A 216 4.17 18.05 6.00
CA ALA A 216 3.95 18.06 7.44
C ALA A 216 4.34 16.74 8.11
N VAL A 217 4.17 15.60 7.44
CA VAL A 217 4.63 14.31 7.96
C VAL A 217 6.13 14.14 7.79
N ASN A 218 6.71 14.55 6.66
CA ASN A 218 8.15 14.53 6.46
C ASN A 218 8.88 15.33 7.56
N ASP A 219 8.36 16.50 7.94
CA ASP A 219 8.91 17.32 9.03
C ASP A 219 8.93 16.54 10.36
N ILE A 220 7.85 15.82 10.68
CA ILE A 220 7.79 14.96 11.87
C ILE A 220 8.85 13.86 11.79
N LEU A 221 9.03 13.20 10.64
CA LEU A 221 10.06 12.16 10.48
C LEU A 221 11.46 12.73 10.69
N ILE A 222 11.74 13.92 10.15
CA ILE A 222 13.02 14.62 10.34
C ILE A 222 13.25 14.93 11.84
N GLU A 223 12.23 15.46 12.52
CA GLU A 223 12.31 15.75 13.97
C GLU A 223 12.57 14.50 14.81
N GLN A 224 12.04 13.34 14.39
CA GLN A 224 12.27 12.06 15.05
C GLN A 224 13.57 11.37 14.63
N ASN A 225 14.39 11.97 13.73
CA ASN A 225 15.56 11.37 13.11
C ASN A 225 15.27 9.99 12.51
N ASN A 226 14.09 9.85 11.89
CA ASN A 226 13.68 8.62 11.23
C ASN A 226 13.74 8.79 9.72
N ASP A 227 14.70 8.12 9.08
CA ASP A 227 14.95 8.11 7.64
C ASP A 227 14.50 6.79 6.96
N HIS A 228 13.90 5.88 7.74
CA HIS A 228 13.53 4.54 7.27
C HIS A 228 12.04 4.39 6.98
N LEU A 229 11.18 5.07 7.74
CA LEU A 229 9.73 4.98 7.60
C LEU A 229 9.30 5.59 6.27
N GLN A 230 8.73 4.78 5.38
CA GLN A 230 8.31 5.23 4.05
C GLN A 230 6.86 5.71 4.07
N ILE A 231 6.61 6.83 3.39
CA ILE A 231 5.30 7.47 3.31
C ILE A 231 4.54 6.97 2.09
N ILE A 232 3.36 6.40 2.31
CA ILE A 232 2.38 6.05 1.28
C ILE A 232 1.20 7.00 1.37
N ALA A 233 1.08 7.93 0.42
CA ALA A 233 -0.03 8.87 0.37
C ALA A 233 -1.29 8.18 -0.19
N LYS A 234 -2.40 8.18 0.57
CA LYS A 234 -3.66 7.61 0.11
C LYS A 234 -4.41 8.64 -0.71
N ILE A 235 -4.70 8.29 -1.95
CA ILE A 235 -5.47 9.13 -2.89
C ILE A 235 -6.93 8.74 -2.74
N GLU A 236 -7.64 9.52 -1.93
CA GLU A 236 -9.02 9.30 -1.49
C GLU A 236 -9.95 10.46 -1.86
N THR A 237 -9.38 11.62 -2.15
CA THR A 237 -10.13 12.86 -2.33
C THR A 237 -9.94 13.40 -3.75
N ARG A 238 -10.89 14.22 -4.20
CA ARG A 238 -10.76 14.93 -5.47
C ARG A 238 -9.58 15.89 -5.46
N GLU A 239 -9.37 16.60 -4.33
CA GLU A 239 -8.30 17.57 -4.18
C GLU A 239 -6.92 16.94 -4.40
N ALA A 240 -6.70 15.71 -3.89
CA ALA A 240 -5.46 14.98 -4.11
C ALA A 240 -5.13 14.80 -5.61
N LEU A 241 -6.13 14.74 -6.48
CA LEU A 241 -5.91 14.61 -7.92
C LEU A 241 -5.38 15.90 -8.55
N ASP A 242 -5.76 17.05 -8.01
CA ASP A 242 -5.29 18.36 -8.50
C ASP A 242 -3.80 18.59 -8.15
N TYR A 243 -3.31 17.98 -7.05
CA TYR A 243 -1.92 18.05 -6.58
C TYR A 243 -1.16 16.72 -6.73
N LEU A 244 -1.65 15.81 -7.57
CA LEU A 244 -1.17 14.43 -7.64
C LEU A 244 0.33 14.31 -7.94
N ASP A 245 0.85 15.11 -8.86
CA ASP A 245 2.27 15.05 -9.24
C ASP A 245 3.17 15.46 -8.07
N ASP A 246 2.79 16.48 -7.31
CA ASP A 246 3.55 16.95 -6.17
C ASP A 246 3.48 15.96 -5.01
N ILE A 247 2.29 15.37 -4.76
CA ILE A 247 2.11 14.31 -3.76
C ILE A 247 2.99 13.09 -4.09
N ILE A 248 3.00 12.63 -5.35
CA ILE A 248 3.83 11.52 -5.80
C ILE A 248 5.32 11.85 -5.61
N ASN A 249 5.75 13.05 -5.93
CA ASN A 249 7.16 13.43 -5.82
C ASN A 249 7.65 13.43 -4.38
N LEU A 250 6.83 13.86 -3.42
CA LEU A 250 7.19 14.04 -2.01
C LEU A 250 6.98 12.78 -1.15
N SER A 251 6.20 11.82 -1.62
CA SER A 251 5.98 10.52 -0.94
C SER A 251 6.88 9.43 -1.52
N ASP A 252 6.97 8.28 -0.85
CA ASP A 252 7.60 7.06 -1.36
C ASP A 252 6.69 6.28 -2.30
N GLY A 253 5.40 6.48 -2.17
CA GLY A 253 4.38 5.88 -3.02
C GLY A 253 2.99 6.39 -2.75
N THR A 254 2.03 5.90 -3.54
CA THR A 254 0.61 6.22 -3.37
C THR A 254 -0.24 4.96 -3.27
N MET A 255 -1.37 5.08 -2.58
CA MET A 255 -2.40 4.06 -2.52
C MET A 255 -3.69 4.60 -3.15
N VAL A 256 -4.18 3.94 -4.18
CA VAL A 256 -5.49 4.20 -4.76
C VAL A 256 -6.54 3.55 -3.88
N ALA A 257 -7.13 4.32 -2.97
CA ALA A 257 -8.17 3.85 -2.05
C ALA A 257 -9.55 3.97 -2.73
N ARG A 258 -9.89 2.96 -3.53
CA ARG A 258 -11.02 3.01 -4.45
C ARG A 258 -12.38 3.20 -3.79
N GLY A 259 -12.55 2.66 -2.58
CA GLY A 259 -13.79 2.84 -1.80
C GLY A 259 -14.09 4.30 -1.53
N ASP A 260 -13.16 5.02 -0.88
CA ASP A 260 -13.33 6.45 -0.59
C ASP A 260 -13.35 7.31 -1.86
N LEU A 261 -12.44 7.03 -2.81
CA LEU A 261 -12.36 7.76 -4.08
C LEU A 261 -13.64 7.62 -4.92
N GLY A 262 -14.29 6.43 -4.89
CA GLY A 262 -15.55 6.18 -5.59
C GLY A 262 -16.76 6.86 -4.94
N VAL A 263 -16.64 7.29 -3.67
CA VAL A 263 -17.64 8.15 -3.04
C VAL A 263 -17.44 9.61 -3.42
N GLU A 264 -16.18 10.06 -3.48
CA GLU A 264 -15.82 11.45 -3.87
C GLU A 264 -16.10 11.75 -5.35
N LEU A 265 -15.91 10.77 -6.22
CA LEU A 265 -16.00 10.92 -7.67
C LEU A 265 -17.14 10.08 -8.27
N PRO A 266 -17.58 10.39 -9.50
CA PRO A 266 -18.43 9.48 -10.26
C PRO A 266 -17.73 8.12 -10.42
N ILE A 267 -18.40 7.05 -10.01
CA ILE A 267 -17.80 5.71 -9.89
C ILE A 267 -17.21 5.19 -11.20
N GLU A 268 -17.81 5.56 -12.33
CA GLU A 268 -17.35 5.20 -13.67
C GLU A 268 -15.99 5.83 -14.04
N ARG A 269 -15.54 6.83 -13.29
CA ARG A 269 -14.22 7.47 -13.49
C ARG A 269 -13.09 6.78 -12.73
N VAL A 270 -13.41 6.02 -11.68
CA VAL A 270 -12.41 5.39 -10.80
C VAL A 270 -11.42 4.52 -11.58
N PRO A 271 -11.81 3.65 -12.52
CA PRO A 271 -10.85 2.81 -13.25
C PRO A 271 -9.85 3.62 -14.09
N SER A 272 -10.27 4.71 -14.74
CA SER A 272 -9.37 5.56 -15.52
C SER A 272 -8.40 6.35 -14.65
N ILE A 273 -8.85 6.79 -13.48
CA ILE A 273 -8.04 7.50 -12.49
C ILE A 273 -7.02 6.53 -11.86
N GLN A 274 -7.42 5.30 -11.51
CA GLN A 274 -6.50 4.26 -11.07
C GLN A 274 -5.33 4.07 -12.05
N LYS A 275 -5.65 3.87 -13.34
CA LYS A 275 -4.63 3.73 -14.39
C LYS A 275 -3.70 4.95 -14.48
N MET A 276 -4.25 6.15 -14.36
CA MET A 276 -3.48 7.39 -14.39
C MET A 276 -2.52 7.48 -13.20
N ILE A 277 -2.98 7.17 -11.98
CA ILE A 277 -2.15 7.20 -10.77
C ILE A 277 -1.02 6.17 -10.88
N ILE A 278 -1.34 4.91 -11.21
CA ILE A 278 -0.36 3.83 -11.39
C ILE A 278 0.72 4.25 -12.41
N ASN A 279 0.30 4.77 -13.58
CA ASN A 279 1.22 5.19 -14.61
C ASN A 279 2.13 6.34 -14.14
N LYS A 280 1.59 7.35 -13.44
CA LYS A 280 2.39 8.46 -12.88
C LYS A 280 3.39 7.97 -11.83
N CYS A 281 3.00 7.06 -10.94
CA CYS A 281 3.91 6.45 -9.98
C CYS A 281 5.04 5.69 -10.69
N HIS A 282 4.69 4.83 -11.64
CA HIS A 282 5.66 4.07 -12.44
C HIS A 282 6.67 4.99 -13.15
N MET A 283 6.20 6.04 -13.82
CA MET A 283 7.06 7.01 -14.52
C MET A 283 8.01 7.76 -13.56
N ASN A 284 7.62 7.97 -12.31
CA ASN A 284 8.44 8.62 -11.28
C ASN A 284 9.23 7.63 -10.42
N GLY A 285 9.13 6.32 -10.64
CA GLY A 285 9.80 5.29 -9.86
C GLY A 285 9.31 5.22 -8.43
N LYS A 286 8.03 5.54 -8.21
CA LYS A 286 7.34 5.50 -6.93
C LYS A 286 6.45 4.27 -6.83
N ILE A 287 6.20 3.81 -5.61
CA ILE A 287 5.33 2.67 -5.33
C ILE A 287 3.87 3.05 -5.64
N SER A 288 3.15 2.14 -6.28
CA SER A 288 1.70 2.23 -6.46
C SER A 288 1.00 1.04 -5.82
N ILE A 289 -0.05 1.29 -5.05
CA ILE A 289 -0.86 0.28 -4.38
C ILE A 289 -2.30 0.44 -4.82
N VAL A 290 -2.94 -0.65 -5.24
CA VAL A 290 -4.39 -0.67 -5.49
C VAL A 290 -5.08 -1.34 -4.31
N ALA A 291 -6.03 -0.63 -3.71
CA ALA A 291 -6.65 -1.02 -2.46
C ALA A 291 -8.17 -0.93 -2.49
N THR A 292 -8.80 -1.68 -1.59
CA THR A 292 -10.24 -1.76 -1.35
C THR A 292 -11.05 -2.41 -2.48
N GLU A 293 -12.10 -3.13 -2.12
CA GLU A 293 -13.03 -3.80 -3.05
C GLU A 293 -12.34 -4.70 -4.09
N MET A 294 -11.26 -5.40 -3.69
CA MET A 294 -10.51 -6.28 -4.60
C MET A 294 -11.22 -7.63 -4.76
N MET A 295 -11.56 -8.28 -3.64
CA MET A 295 -12.27 -9.56 -3.61
C MET A 295 -13.29 -9.58 -2.47
N SER A 296 -14.12 -8.54 -2.36
CA SER A 296 -15.06 -8.32 -1.25
C SER A 296 -16.02 -9.50 -1.01
N SER A 297 -16.38 -10.25 -2.04
CA SER A 297 -17.21 -11.46 -1.89
C SER A 297 -16.54 -12.52 -1.02
N MET A 298 -15.18 -12.57 -1.01
CA MET A 298 -14.43 -13.52 -0.18
C MET A 298 -14.44 -13.18 1.32
N THR A 299 -15.11 -12.12 1.73
CA THR A 299 -15.46 -11.92 3.14
C THR A 299 -16.36 -13.06 3.66
N HIS A 300 -17.22 -13.62 2.82
CA HIS A 300 -18.13 -14.71 3.17
C HIS A 300 -17.98 -15.93 2.27
N GLU A 301 -17.61 -15.71 1.01
CA GLU A 301 -17.49 -16.78 0.02
C GLU A 301 -16.05 -17.31 -0.05
N ILE A 302 -15.90 -18.62 -0.26
CA ILE A 302 -14.58 -19.25 -0.41
C ILE A 302 -13.91 -18.96 -1.77
N ARG A 303 -14.63 -18.36 -2.70
CA ARG A 303 -14.14 -18.02 -4.05
C ARG A 303 -14.64 -16.63 -4.45
N PRO A 304 -13.80 -15.84 -5.14
CA PRO A 304 -14.21 -14.56 -5.64
C PRO A 304 -15.15 -14.71 -6.84
N THR A 305 -15.88 -13.65 -7.14
CA THR A 305 -16.61 -13.53 -8.39
C THR A 305 -15.67 -13.39 -9.59
N ARG A 306 -16.16 -13.67 -10.79
CA ARG A 306 -15.36 -13.47 -12.02
C ARG A 306 -15.02 -11.99 -12.26
N ALA A 307 -15.89 -11.08 -11.85
CA ALA A 307 -15.65 -9.65 -11.94
C ALA A 307 -14.47 -9.23 -11.05
N GLU A 308 -14.40 -9.72 -9.80
CA GLU A 308 -13.30 -9.45 -8.88
C GLU A 308 -11.97 -10.04 -9.38
N VAL A 309 -11.98 -11.27 -9.92
CA VAL A 309 -10.78 -11.84 -10.57
C VAL A 309 -10.30 -10.96 -11.72
N SER A 310 -11.21 -10.45 -12.54
CA SER A 310 -10.88 -9.55 -13.64
C SER A 310 -10.35 -8.20 -13.14
N ASP A 311 -10.87 -7.69 -12.02
CA ASP A 311 -10.44 -6.42 -11.43
C ASP A 311 -9.01 -6.52 -10.86
N VAL A 312 -8.71 -7.58 -10.10
CA VAL A 312 -7.34 -7.85 -9.63
C VAL A 312 -6.38 -7.98 -10.82
N ALA A 313 -6.75 -8.76 -11.84
CA ALA A 313 -5.92 -8.93 -13.03
C ALA A 313 -5.69 -7.59 -13.75
N ASN A 314 -6.70 -6.72 -13.86
CA ASN A 314 -6.54 -5.40 -14.45
C ASN A 314 -5.56 -4.51 -13.66
N ALA A 315 -5.63 -4.51 -12.33
CA ALA A 315 -4.67 -3.77 -11.50
C ALA A 315 -3.23 -4.23 -11.75
N VAL A 316 -3.00 -5.53 -11.88
CA VAL A 316 -1.69 -6.11 -12.20
C VAL A 316 -1.25 -5.74 -13.62
N LEU A 317 -2.14 -5.83 -14.62
CA LEU A 317 -1.86 -5.42 -16.01
C LEU A 317 -1.61 -3.92 -16.14
N ASP A 318 -2.22 -3.09 -15.29
CA ASP A 318 -1.96 -1.65 -15.21
C ASP A 318 -0.55 -1.35 -14.68
N GLY A 319 0.13 -2.34 -14.08
CA GLY A 319 1.50 -2.24 -13.59
C GLY A 319 1.61 -1.76 -12.14
N THR A 320 0.61 -2.01 -11.29
CA THR A 320 0.73 -1.69 -9.86
C THR A 320 1.87 -2.47 -9.20
N ASP A 321 2.50 -1.89 -8.17
CA ASP A 321 3.52 -2.57 -7.38
C ASP A 321 2.92 -3.56 -6.38
N ALA A 322 1.76 -3.20 -5.82
CA ALA A 322 1.08 -4.03 -4.84
C ALA A 322 -0.44 -3.95 -4.95
N VAL A 323 -1.10 -5.00 -4.48
CA VAL A 323 -2.56 -5.06 -4.27
C VAL A 323 -2.85 -5.36 -2.81
N MET A 324 -3.98 -4.86 -2.29
CA MET A 324 -4.30 -4.94 -0.87
C MET A 324 -5.65 -5.59 -0.59
N LEU A 325 -5.66 -6.54 0.35
CA LEU A 325 -6.85 -7.11 0.98
C LEU A 325 -7.20 -6.32 2.25
N SER A 326 -8.48 -6.05 2.46
CA SER A 326 -9.01 -5.29 3.59
C SER A 326 -9.99 -6.13 4.41
N GLY A 327 -11.28 -6.07 4.11
CA GLY A 327 -12.35 -6.83 4.79
C GLY A 327 -12.14 -8.33 4.72
N GLU A 328 -11.63 -8.82 3.60
CA GLU A 328 -11.39 -10.22 3.30
C GLU A 328 -10.48 -10.90 4.33
N THR A 329 -9.54 -10.14 4.90
CA THR A 329 -8.56 -10.65 5.88
C THR A 329 -8.76 -10.12 7.29
N THR A 330 -9.59 -9.07 7.50
CA THR A 330 -9.87 -8.52 8.84
C THR A 330 -11.01 -9.25 9.55
N VAL A 331 -12.15 -9.38 8.88
CA VAL A 331 -13.39 -9.96 9.40
C VAL A 331 -13.91 -11.12 8.54
N GLY A 332 -13.27 -11.38 7.39
CA GLY A 332 -13.67 -12.44 6.47
C GLY A 332 -13.52 -13.83 7.07
N GLU A 333 -14.36 -14.76 6.62
CA GLU A 333 -14.38 -16.15 7.09
C GLU A 333 -13.21 -16.98 6.54
N HIS A 334 -12.56 -16.50 5.45
CA HIS A 334 -11.56 -17.25 4.68
C HIS A 334 -10.27 -16.43 4.40
N PRO A 335 -9.58 -15.88 5.43
CA PRO A 335 -8.46 -14.95 5.22
C PRO A 335 -7.26 -15.56 4.49
N VAL A 336 -6.94 -16.82 4.75
CA VAL A 336 -5.81 -17.54 4.09
C VAL A 336 -6.15 -17.85 2.63
N GLU A 337 -7.38 -18.30 2.36
CA GLU A 337 -7.87 -18.60 1.02
C GLU A 337 -7.96 -17.33 0.16
N ALA A 338 -8.37 -16.19 0.74
CA ALA A 338 -8.42 -14.91 0.06
C ALA A 338 -7.00 -14.47 -0.38
N LEU A 339 -6.01 -14.54 0.51
CA LEU A 339 -4.64 -14.23 0.18
C LEU A 339 -4.08 -15.20 -0.87
N THR A 340 -4.29 -16.50 -0.71
CA THR A 340 -3.85 -17.53 -1.67
C THR A 340 -4.47 -17.30 -3.05
N MET A 341 -5.75 -16.89 -3.11
CA MET A 341 -6.43 -16.59 -4.38
C MET A 341 -5.85 -15.35 -5.03
N MET A 342 -5.55 -14.30 -4.26
CA MET A 342 -4.88 -13.09 -4.74
C MET A 342 -3.56 -13.45 -5.42
N SER A 343 -2.69 -14.20 -4.75
CA SER A 343 -1.41 -14.67 -5.30
C SER A 343 -1.59 -15.47 -6.59
N LYS A 344 -2.58 -16.36 -6.66
CA LYS A 344 -2.86 -17.14 -7.88
C LYS A 344 -3.31 -16.28 -9.05
N ILE A 345 -4.15 -15.25 -8.81
CA ILE A 345 -4.57 -14.33 -9.86
C ILE A 345 -3.38 -13.53 -10.37
N ILE A 346 -2.53 -13.03 -9.46
CA ILE A 346 -1.31 -12.29 -9.80
C ILE A 346 -0.40 -13.18 -10.67
N ALA A 347 -0.04 -14.37 -10.21
CA ALA A 347 0.85 -15.29 -10.93
C ALA A 347 0.37 -15.57 -12.36
N SER A 348 -0.92 -15.92 -12.50
CA SER A 348 -1.52 -16.18 -13.81
C SER A 348 -1.56 -14.94 -14.72
N THR A 349 -1.75 -13.76 -14.14
CA THR A 349 -1.80 -12.51 -14.91
C THR A 349 -0.41 -12.08 -15.38
N GLU A 350 0.61 -12.25 -14.54
CA GLU A 350 2.00 -11.87 -14.84
C GLU A 350 2.62 -12.65 -16.00
N GLU A 351 2.12 -13.84 -16.32
CA GLU A 351 2.52 -14.60 -17.50
C GLU A 351 2.20 -13.86 -18.81
N ASN A 352 1.19 -12.97 -18.79
CA ASN A 352 0.65 -12.27 -19.96
C ASN A 352 1.04 -10.79 -20.02
N ILE A 353 1.91 -10.31 -19.11
CA ILE A 353 2.38 -8.91 -19.11
C ILE A 353 3.34 -8.67 -20.28
N ASP A 354 3.15 -7.55 -20.97
CA ASP A 354 4.14 -7.02 -21.91
C ASP A 354 5.21 -6.21 -21.16
N TYR A 355 6.26 -6.92 -20.74
CA TYR A 355 7.37 -6.32 -19.99
C TYR A 355 8.21 -5.34 -20.82
N LEU A 356 8.20 -5.45 -22.16
CA LEU A 356 8.92 -4.53 -23.03
C LEU A 356 8.22 -3.18 -23.13
N ASP A 357 6.87 -3.16 -23.14
CA ASP A 357 6.11 -1.91 -23.12
C ASP A 357 6.37 -1.11 -21.82
N PHE A 358 6.43 -1.78 -20.68
CA PHE A 358 6.80 -1.13 -19.41
C PHE A 358 8.22 -0.56 -19.43
N LEU A 359 9.17 -1.32 -19.94
CA LEU A 359 10.57 -0.89 -20.08
C LEU A 359 10.67 0.37 -20.94
N ASP A 360 10.02 0.38 -22.10
CA ASP A 360 10.04 1.51 -23.04
C ASP A 360 9.37 2.76 -22.44
N LYS A 361 8.24 2.60 -21.74
CA LYS A 361 7.57 3.69 -21.06
C LYS A 361 8.44 4.33 -19.98
N ALA A 362 9.06 3.51 -19.11
CA ALA A 362 9.92 4.01 -18.06
C ALA A 362 11.16 4.74 -18.61
N MET A 363 11.73 4.28 -19.72
CA MET A 363 12.89 4.93 -20.34
C MET A 363 12.57 6.34 -20.84
N ARG A 364 11.37 6.62 -21.31
CA ARG A 364 10.98 7.96 -21.84
C ARG A 364 11.06 9.06 -20.79
N THR A 365 10.98 8.71 -19.51
CA THR A 365 11.00 9.66 -18.38
C THR A 365 12.27 9.54 -17.55
N GLU A 366 13.19 8.67 -17.96
CA GLU A 366 14.45 8.50 -17.23
C GLU A 366 15.34 9.73 -17.45
N ARG A 367 15.92 10.20 -16.36
CA ARG A 367 16.94 11.24 -16.41
C ARG A 367 18.26 10.63 -16.89
N GLU A 368 19.02 11.38 -17.69
CA GLU A 368 20.36 11.00 -18.14
C GLU A 368 21.33 11.02 -16.97
N ASN A 369 21.37 9.92 -16.19
CA ASN A 369 22.34 9.69 -15.11
C ASN A 369 22.83 8.25 -15.15
N THR A 370 24.02 8.02 -14.60
CA THR A 370 24.69 6.73 -14.61
C THR A 370 23.82 5.60 -14.07
N THR A 371 23.21 5.80 -12.90
CA THR A 371 22.36 4.80 -12.24
C THR A 371 21.16 4.42 -13.11
N GLY A 372 20.49 5.40 -13.74
CA GLY A 372 19.33 5.14 -14.59
C GLY A 372 19.69 4.35 -15.85
N ILE A 373 20.78 4.75 -16.52
CA ILE A 373 21.25 4.08 -17.75
C ILE A 373 21.67 2.63 -17.44
N ILE A 374 22.41 2.41 -16.35
CA ILE A 374 22.80 1.04 -15.93
C ILE A 374 21.56 0.20 -15.58
N ALA A 375 20.61 0.74 -14.81
CA ALA A 375 19.40 0.02 -14.42
C ALA A 375 18.53 -0.35 -15.64
N TYR A 376 18.38 0.56 -16.61
CA TYR A 376 17.72 0.27 -17.89
C TYR A 376 18.47 -0.84 -18.64
N SER A 377 19.80 -0.72 -18.81
CA SER A 377 20.60 -1.72 -19.51
C SER A 377 20.52 -3.10 -18.87
N VAL A 378 20.48 -3.16 -17.53
CA VAL A 378 20.29 -4.38 -16.76
C VAL A 378 18.93 -5.02 -17.08
N ALA A 379 17.84 -4.24 -17.05
CA ALA A 379 16.50 -4.74 -17.33
C ALA A 379 16.35 -5.17 -18.81
N GLU A 380 16.88 -4.39 -19.74
CA GLU A 380 16.90 -4.73 -21.17
C GLU A 380 17.70 -6.03 -21.43
N ALA A 381 18.91 -6.12 -20.88
CA ALA A 381 19.74 -7.32 -21.01
C ALA A 381 19.06 -8.53 -20.39
N ALA A 382 18.42 -8.38 -19.24
CA ALA A 382 17.70 -9.47 -18.56
C ALA A 382 16.56 -10.01 -19.45
N ASN A 383 15.77 -9.12 -20.06
CA ASN A 383 14.68 -9.52 -20.96
C ASN A 383 15.20 -10.21 -22.23
N ARG A 384 16.21 -9.63 -22.91
CA ARG A 384 16.75 -10.16 -24.18
C ARG A 384 17.53 -11.48 -23.99
N LEU A 385 18.24 -11.63 -22.89
CA LEU A 385 19.04 -12.84 -22.60
C LEU A 385 18.23 -13.92 -21.89
N HIS A 386 16.96 -13.68 -21.58
CA HIS A 386 16.11 -14.56 -20.77
C HIS A 386 16.78 -14.94 -19.44
N THR A 387 17.35 -13.95 -18.79
CA THR A 387 18.05 -14.11 -17.52
C THR A 387 17.07 -14.60 -16.45
N LYS A 388 17.51 -15.54 -15.62
CA LYS A 388 16.67 -16.11 -14.56
C LYS A 388 16.52 -15.18 -13.37
N LEU A 389 17.55 -14.38 -13.08
CA LEU A 389 17.57 -13.51 -11.90
C LEU A 389 18.50 -12.33 -12.11
N ILE A 390 18.10 -11.15 -11.64
CA ILE A 390 18.99 -10.02 -11.39
C ILE A 390 19.36 -10.06 -9.92
N VAL A 391 20.64 -9.88 -9.59
CA VAL A 391 21.14 -9.81 -8.21
C VAL A 391 21.75 -8.43 -7.97
N THR A 392 21.30 -7.78 -6.92
CA THR A 392 21.81 -6.45 -6.56
C THR A 392 22.16 -6.38 -5.06
N PRO A 393 23.46 -6.47 -4.73
CA PRO A 393 23.96 -6.07 -3.41
C PRO A 393 23.76 -4.56 -3.25
N THR A 394 23.14 -4.14 -2.15
CA THR A 394 22.80 -2.73 -1.92
C THR A 394 22.83 -2.40 -0.43
N LEU A 395 23.23 -1.20 -0.07
CA LEU A 395 23.19 -0.70 1.30
C LEU A 395 21.86 0.03 1.59
N SER A 396 21.36 0.80 0.64
CA SER A 396 20.16 1.65 0.80
C SER A 396 18.92 1.15 0.02
N GLY A 397 19.06 0.09 -0.77
CA GLY A 397 17.99 -0.37 -1.64
C GLY A 397 17.83 0.42 -2.97
N ALA A 398 18.54 1.51 -3.17
CA ALA A 398 18.36 2.41 -4.31
C ALA A 398 18.52 1.71 -5.66
N THR A 399 19.52 0.84 -5.82
CA THR A 399 19.74 0.06 -7.05
C THR A 399 18.54 -0.86 -7.35
N ALA A 400 18.05 -1.57 -6.31
CA ALA A 400 16.90 -2.47 -6.46
C ALA A 400 15.62 -1.72 -6.86
N LYS A 401 15.32 -0.59 -6.18
CA LYS A 401 14.19 0.30 -6.51
C LYS A 401 14.29 0.80 -7.96
N LYS A 402 15.48 1.21 -8.39
CA LYS A 402 15.69 1.74 -9.74
C LYS A 402 15.49 0.68 -10.81
N ILE A 403 15.97 -0.56 -10.60
CA ILE A 403 15.76 -1.68 -11.53
C ILE A 403 14.29 -2.10 -11.55
N SER A 404 13.64 -2.18 -10.38
CA SER A 404 12.21 -2.51 -10.26
C SER A 404 11.32 -1.60 -11.11
N ARG A 405 11.65 -0.30 -11.17
CA ARG A 405 10.96 0.66 -12.04
C ARG A 405 10.91 0.23 -13.51
N PHE A 406 11.93 -0.42 -14.01
CA PHE A 406 11.99 -0.89 -15.40
C PHE A 406 11.27 -2.23 -15.63
N ARG A 407 10.62 -2.79 -14.62
CA ARG A 407 9.77 -3.99 -14.70
C ARG A 407 10.45 -5.14 -15.47
N PRO A 408 11.64 -5.63 -15.05
CA PRO A 408 12.24 -6.79 -15.70
C PRO A 408 11.33 -8.02 -15.56
N LYS A 409 11.35 -8.90 -16.57
CA LYS A 409 10.56 -10.15 -16.55
C LYS A 409 11.01 -11.10 -15.44
N CYS A 410 12.28 -11.11 -15.09
CA CYS A 410 12.83 -11.91 -13.99
C CYS A 410 12.76 -11.19 -12.65
N LEU A 411 12.89 -11.93 -11.56
CA LEU A 411 12.96 -11.38 -10.20
C LEU A 411 14.27 -10.63 -9.96
N ILE A 412 14.26 -9.77 -8.94
CA ILE A 412 15.40 -8.98 -8.49
C ILE A 412 15.73 -9.41 -7.06
N LEU A 413 16.82 -10.18 -6.88
CA LEU A 413 17.33 -10.51 -5.57
C LEU A 413 18.13 -9.33 -5.01
N ALA A 414 17.55 -8.56 -4.13
CA ALA A 414 18.21 -7.47 -3.44
C ALA A 414 18.82 -7.97 -2.12
N THR A 415 20.14 -7.83 -1.96
CA THR A 415 20.81 -8.28 -0.75
C THR A 415 21.39 -7.11 0.04
N SER A 416 21.15 -7.06 1.34
CA SER A 416 21.64 -6.01 2.24
C SER A 416 22.00 -6.57 3.60
N PRO A 417 23.01 -6.00 4.29
CA PRO A 417 23.29 -6.30 5.70
C PRO A 417 22.35 -5.55 6.65
N ASP A 418 21.55 -4.61 6.15
CA ASP A 418 20.62 -3.84 6.94
C ASP A 418 19.18 -4.36 6.77
N ILE A 419 18.58 -4.81 7.90
CA ILE A 419 17.22 -5.35 7.92
C ILE A 419 16.17 -4.28 7.57
N LYS A 420 16.39 -3.02 7.93
CA LYS A 420 15.47 -1.94 7.61
C LYS A 420 15.42 -1.70 6.11
N THR A 421 16.58 -1.67 5.45
CA THR A 421 16.67 -1.63 3.99
C THR A 421 15.93 -2.80 3.35
N ILE A 422 16.10 -4.02 3.86
CA ILE A 422 15.42 -5.21 3.35
C ILE A 422 13.90 -5.04 3.43
N LYS A 423 13.38 -4.68 4.61
CA LYS A 423 11.95 -4.49 4.83
C LYS A 423 11.37 -3.36 3.96
N SER A 424 12.13 -2.28 3.76
CA SER A 424 11.71 -1.14 2.91
C SER A 424 11.50 -1.49 1.43
N LEU A 425 12.03 -2.62 0.99
CA LEU A 425 11.94 -3.09 -0.41
C LEU A 425 10.73 -3.99 -0.70
N ASN A 426 9.97 -4.40 0.31
CA ASN A 426 8.88 -5.36 0.13
C ASN A 426 7.67 -4.84 -0.65
N LEU A 427 7.57 -3.55 -0.91
CA LEU A 427 6.55 -2.98 -1.80
C LEU A 427 7.04 -2.76 -3.24
N ASN A 428 8.30 -3.05 -3.54
CA ASN A 428 8.84 -2.86 -4.89
C ASN A 428 8.57 -4.09 -5.77
N PHE A 429 8.01 -3.87 -6.94
CA PHE A 429 7.68 -4.90 -7.93
C PHE A 429 8.87 -5.79 -8.25
N GLY A 430 8.69 -7.10 -8.12
CA GLY A 430 9.67 -8.12 -8.47
C GLY A 430 10.89 -8.20 -7.55
N VAL A 431 10.99 -7.37 -6.51
CA VAL A 431 12.12 -7.39 -5.57
C VAL A 431 11.91 -8.49 -4.53
N VAL A 432 12.93 -9.32 -4.35
CA VAL A 432 13.04 -10.33 -3.29
C VAL A 432 14.16 -9.91 -2.35
N PRO A 433 13.84 -9.18 -1.28
CA PRO A 433 14.87 -8.71 -0.37
C PRO A 433 15.38 -9.87 0.49
N THR A 434 16.69 -9.87 0.75
CA THR A 434 17.34 -10.98 1.47
C THR A 434 18.54 -10.47 2.27
N TYR A 435 18.63 -10.90 3.50
CA TYR A 435 19.75 -10.56 4.37
C TYR A 435 21.04 -11.22 3.93
N ILE A 436 22.13 -10.48 3.99
CA ILE A 436 23.49 -10.98 3.77
C ILE A 436 24.45 -10.24 4.72
N ASP A 437 25.36 -10.96 5.37
CA ASP A 437 26.36 -10.30 6.20
C ASP A 437 27.22 -9.34 5.36
N GLU A 438 27.70 -8.29 5.96
CA GLU A 438 28.64 -7.37 5.34
C GLU A 438 29.87 -8.10 4.82
N LEU A 439 30.30 -7.75 3.60
CA LEU A 439 31.45 -8.34 2.94
C LEU A 439 32.40 -7.25 2.44
N ASN A 440 33.67 -7.44 2.72
CA ASN A 440 34.70 -6.42 2.51
C ASN A 440 35.38 -6.50 1.13
N SER A 441 34.99 -7.41 0.25
CA SER A 441 35.54 -7.51 -1.10
C SER A 441 34.49 -7.89 -2.13
N LEU A 442 34.65 -7.35 -3.36
CA LEU A 442 33.72 -7.63 -4.46
C LEU A 442 33.65 -9.13 -4.76
N ASP A 443 34.80 -9.83 -4.83
CA ASP A 443 34.83 -11.26 -5.15
C ASP A 443 34.08 -12.11 -4.11
N LYS A 444 34.20 -11.77 -2.83
CA LYS A 444 33.45 -12.45 -1.76
C LYS A 444 31.96 -12.20 -1.86
N ILE A 445 31.56 -10.94 -2.13
CA ILE A 445 30.15 -10.59 -2.35
C ILE A 445 29.61 -11.37 -3.55
N MET A 446 30.31 -11.32 -4.68
CA MET A 446 29.91 -12.02 -5.91
C MET A 446 29.72 -13.52 -5.69
N SER A 447 30.70 -14.19 -5.07
CA SER A 447 30.64 -15.62 -4.75
C SER A 447 29.47 -15.96 -3.82
N LYS A 448 29.26 -15.14 -2.76
CA LYS A 448 28.20 -15.39 -1.77
C LYS A 448 26.80 -15.16 -2.37
N VAL A 449 26.58 -14.07 -3.12
CA VAL A 449 25.28 -13.80 -3.73
C VAL A 449 24.95 -14.80 -4.83
N THR A 450 25.94 -15.26 -5.60
CA THR A 450 25.73 -16.33 -6.60
C THR A 450 25.32 -17.64 -5.93
N THR A 451 26.00 -18.03 -4.85
CA THR A 451 25.67 -19.22 -4.07
C THR A 451 24.26 -19.12 -3.46
N LEU A 452 23.92 -17.96 -2.89
CA LEU A 452 22.61 -17.69 -2.31
C LEU A 452 21.51 -17.74 -3.38
N ALA A 453 21.74 -17.09 -4.51
CA ALA A 453 20.82 -17.08 -5.65
C ALA A 453 20.56 -18.50 -6.16
N SER A 454 21.63 -19.28 -6.38
CA SER A 454 21.52 -20.66 -6.85
C SER A 454 20.68 -21.51 -5.91
N LYS A 455 20.92 -21.42 -4.60
CA LYS A 455 20.17 -22.19 -3.60
C LYS A 455 18.71 -21.75 -3.47
N LYS A 456 18.46 -20.43 -3.38
CA LYS A 456 17.13 -19.89 -3.13
C LYS A 456 16.19 -20.05 -4.33
N PHE A 457 16.70 -19.97 -5.56
CA PHE A 457 15.91 -20.02 -6.79
C PHE A 457 16.11 -21.30 -7.59
N ASN A 458 16.77 -22.33 -7.00
CA ASN A 458 17.02 -23.62 -7.65
C ASN A 458 17.57 -23.49 -9.07
N LEU A 459 18.55 -22.60 -9.25
CA LEU A 459 19.14 -22.31 -10.55
C LEU A 459 19.98 -23.50 -11.02
N LYS A 460 19.94 -23.77 -12.33
CA LYS A 460 20.64 -24.88 -12.97
C LYS A 460 21.93 -24.39 -13.61
N GLU A 461 22.81 -25.32 -13.87
CA GLU A 461 24.02 -25.08 -14.67
C GLU A 461 23.66 -24.43 -16.02
N ASN A 462 24.40 -23.38 -16.38
CA ASN A 462 24.18 -22.52 -17.54
C ASN A 462 23.02 -21.52 -17.42
N ASP A 463 22.26 -21.46 -16.32
CA ASP A 463 21.32 -20.36 -16.09
C ASP A 463 22.09 -19.04 -15.99
N LYS A 464 21.58 -18.01 -16.68
CA LYS A 464 22.20 -16.68 -16.68
C LYS A 464 21.72 -15.84 -15.52
N LEU A 465 22.67 -15.14 -14.91
CA LEU A 465 22.45 -14.11 -13.88
C LEU A 465 22.99 -12.78 -14.37
N ILE A 466 22.38 -11.70 -13.92
CA ILE A 466 22.99 -10.36 -14.00
C ILE A 466 23.22 -9.88 -12.58
N ILE A 467 24.47 -9.49 -12.29
CA ILE A 467 24.84 -8.88 -11.00
C ILE A 467 25.16 -7.42 -11.25
N THR A 468 24.57 -6.52 -10.44
CA THR A 468 24.73 -5.08 -10.62
C THR A 468 24.72 -4.37 -9.28
N GLY A 469 25.36 -3.22 -9.22
CA GLY A 469 25.47 -2.42 -8.01
C GLY A 469 26.44 -1.25 -8.17
N SER A 470 26.92 -0.74 -7.06
CA SER A 470 27.98 0.26 -7.00
C SER A 470 29.31 -0.38 -6.63
N TYR A 471 30.39 0.06 -7.26
CA TYR A 471 31.75 -0.29 -6.85
C TYR A 471 32.65 0.96 -6.90
N PRO A 472 33.43 1.27 -5.84
CA PRO A 472 33.48 0.57 -4.56
C PRO A 472 32.18 0.67 -3.76
N PHE A 473 31.90 -0.36 -2.94
CA PHE A 473 30.72 -0.38 -2.07
C PHE A 473 30.86 0.69 -1.00
N LYS A 474 30.10 1.78 -1.13
CA LYS A 474 30.02 2.88 -0.17
C LYS A 474 28.58 3.37 -0.09
N GLU A 475 28.20 3.91 1.04
CA GLU A 475 26.94 4.63 1.17
C GLU A 475 26.84 5.73 0.11
N HIS A 476 25.64 5.92 -0.44
CA HIS A 476 25.32 6.91 -1.48
C HIS A 476 26.13 6.81 -2.79
N SER A 477 26.73 5.64 -3.08
CA SER A 477 27.40 5.44 -4.38
C SER A 477 26.39 5.18 -5.48
N GLU A 478 26.63 5.74 -6.68
CA GLU A 478 25.82 5.46 -7.87
C GLU A 478 26.03 4.02 -8.36
N THR A 479 24.97 3.39 -8.86
CA THR A 479 25.06 2.11 -9.57
C THR A 479 25.92 2.30 -10.82
N ASN A 480 27.05 1.59 -10.94
CA ASN A 480 28.05 1.87 -11.97
C ASN A 480 28.61 0.63 -12.67
N PHE A 481 28.13 -0.58 -12.33
CA PHE A 481 28.56 -1.78 -13.04
C PHE A 481 27.40 -2.74 -13.30
N MET A 482 27.55 -3.56 -14.35
CA MET A 482 26.72 -4.71 -14.68
C MET A 482 27.61 -5.87 -15.08
N GLN A 483 27.41 -7.04 -14.51
CA GLN A 483 28.11 -8.28 -14.88
C GLN A 483 27.10 -9.37 -15.22
N ILE A 484 27.28 -9.97 -16.40
CA ILE A 484 26.52 -11.13 -16.82
C ILE A 484 27.35 -12.36 -16.54
N THR A 485 26.79 -13.31 -15.81
CA THR A 485 27.47 -14.57 -15.47
C THR A 485 26.54 -15.77 -15.66
N LYS A 486 27.08 -16.98 -15.64
CA LYS A 486 26.35 -18.25 -15.61
C LYS A 486 26.62 -18.96 -14.30
N ILE A 487 25.64 -19.77 -13.86
CA ILE A 487 25.81 -20.69 -12.74
C ILE A 487 26.68 -21.86 -13.17
#